data_f8212db4dece0d5fba74459b8e848a15
#
_entry.id   f8212db4dece0d5fba74459b8e848a15
#
_cell.length_a   1.000
_cell.length_b   1.000
_cell.length_c   1.000
_cell.angle_alpha   90.00
_cell.angle_beta   90.00
_cell.angle_gamma   90.00
#
_symmetry.space_group_name_H-M   'P 1'
#
loop_
_entity.id
_entity.type
_entity.pdbx_description
1 polymer ?
#
loop_
_entity_poly.entity_id
_entity_poly.type
_entity_poly.pdbx_seq_one_letter_code
_entity_poly.pdbx_strand_id
1 'polypeptide(L)'
;LVPEQYISYEALYYALLSEYQYPYVYRSLEFKRYLPFLDDLLADRLATKAPYMFSDLPQQFQTPERLIIAIESEECTNVFHLAEDIKQQLLTPEVCKAFIRKNSICPKFPDNVWTQEFVDYCMEHGTSFRWFRQMPQRFQTSANTQAAFDYCTSYVYSFAKRFITPQMAKRCYRDTSYKDAVPKLYLEEFKKQTGLPEEFYGGECSL
;
A
#
# COMPACT_ATOMS: atom_id res chain seq x y z
N LEU A 1 22.95 -15.54 -22.59
CA LEU A 1 24.00 -14.64 -22.07
C LEU A 1 24.50 -13.75 -23.21
N VAL A 2 24.43 -12.44 -23.02
CA VAL A 2 24.97 -11.47 -23.98
C VAL A 2 26.50 -11.50 -23.85
N PRO A 3 27.26 -11.72 -24.98
CA PRO A 3 28.71 -11.66 -24.93
C PRO A 3 29.19 -10.29 -24.45
N GLU A 4 30.30 -10.27 -23.69
CA GLU A 4 30.80 -9.08 -23.02
C GLU A 4 31.07 -7.88 -23.94
N GLN A 5 31.49 -8.16 -25.18
CA GLN A 5 31.73 -7.16 -26.21
C GLN A 5 30.48 -6.37 -26.64
N TYR A 6 29.29 -6.86 -26.35
CA TYR A 6 28.00 -6.20 -26.66
C TYR A 6 27.36 -5.52 -25.46
N ILE A 7 28.02 -5.52 -24.31
CA ILE A 7 27.55 -4.82 -23.13
C ILE A 7 28.03 -3.37 -23.21
N SER A 8 27.13 -2.48 -23.58
CA SER A 8 27.42 -1.05 -23.73
C SER A 8 26.23 -0.21 -23.26
N TYR A 9 26.48 1.09 -23.13
CA TYR A 9 25.42 2.07 -22.86
C TYR A 9 24.32 2.00 -23.93
N GLU A 10 24.69 1.97 -25.19
CA GLU A 10 23.74 1.92 -26.33
C GLU A 10 22.89 0.66 -26.27
N ALA A 11 23.49 -0.49 -25.96
CA ALA A 11 22.77 -1.76 -25.86
C ALA A 11 21.72 -1.69 -24.74
N LEU A 12 22.07 -1.15 -23.58
CA LEU A 12 21.13 -0.95 -22.49
C LEU A 12 20.04 0.08 -22.87
N TYR A 13 20.42 1.20 -23.47
CA TYR A 13 19.51 2.23 -23.91
C TYR A 13 18.47 1.69 -24.90
N TYR A 14 18.91 0.95 -25.94
CA TYR A 14 18.00 0.35 -26.90
C TYR A 14 17.15 -0.77 -26.30
N ALA A 15 17.68 -1.55 -25.38
CA ALA A 15 16.88 -2.56 -24.66
C ALA A 15 15.74 -1.92 -23.87
N LEU A 16 15.97 -0.75 -23.26
CA LEU A 16 14.96 0.00 -22.52
C LEU A 16 14.00 0.78 -23.43
N LEU A 17 14.38 1.06 -24.67
CA LEU A 17 13.50 1.67 -25.68
C LEU A 17 12.62 0.65 -26.37
N SER A 18 13.02 -0.61 -26.44
CA SER A 18 12.25 -1.63 -27.12
C SER A 18 10.91 -1.81 -26.41
N GLU A 19 9.82 -1.77 -27.17
CA GLU A 19 8.45 -2.03 -26.66
C GLU A 19 8.24 -3.49 -26.24
N TYR A 20 9.23 -4.35 -26.51
CA TYR A 20 9.19 -5.75 -26.09
C TYR A 20 9.43 -5.83 -24.58
N GLN A 21 8.32 -6.00 -23.88
CA GLN A 21 8.30 -6.31 -22.46
C GLN A 21 8.90 -7.70 -22.22
N TYR A 22 10.20 -7.76 -21.98
CA TYR A 22 10.81 -8.95 -21.39
C TYR A 22 11.08 -8.71 -19.89
N PRO A 23 10.07 -8.86 -19.02
CA PRO A 23 10.25 -8.64 -17.58
C PRO A 23 11.31 -9.57 -16.96
N TYR A 24 11.66 -10.66 -17.67
CA TYR A 24 12.64 -11.64 -17.20
C TYR A 24 14.09 -11.29 -17.56
N VAL A 25 14.33 -10.45 -18.56
CA VAL A 25 15.70 -10.06 -18.97
C VAL A 25 16.36 -9.20 -17.90
N TYR A 26 15.57 -8.37 -17.22
CA TYR A 26 16.08 -7.44 -16.22
C TYR A 26 16.34 -8.08 -14.84
N ARG A 27 15.67 -9.20 -14.50
CA ARG A 27 15.93 -9.97 -13.27
C ARG A 27 17.15 -10.89 -13.38
N SER A 28 17.77 -10.97 -14.55
CA SER A 28 18.91 -11.84 -14.75
C SER A 28 20.17 -11.28 -14.10
N LEU A 29 21.12 -12.18 -13.78
CA LEU A 29 22.48 -11.83 -13.37
C LEU A 29 23.16 -10.86 -14.35
N GLU A 30 22.64 -10.72 -15.57
CA GLU A 30 23.16 -9.85 -16.62
C GLU A 30 22.94 -8.37 -16.33
N PHE A 31 21.85 -7.96 -15.65
CA PHE A 31 21.64 -6.54 -15.35
C PHE A 31 22.83 -5.94 -14.59
N LYS A 32 23.42 -6.69 -13.65
CA LYS A 32 24.58 -6.23 -12.87
C LYS A 32 25.77 -5.83 -13.74
N ARG A 33 25.89 -6.41 -14.94
CA ARG A 33 26.96 -6.10 -15.90
C ARG A 33 26.77 -4.73 -16.57
N TYR A 34 25.55 -4.20 -16.57
CA TYR A 34 25.22 -2.89 -17.12
C TYR A 34 25.30 -1.76 -16.08
N LEU A 35 25.40 -2.06 -14.79
CA LEU A 35 25.48 -1.05 -13.74
C LEU A 35 26.60 0.00 -13.95
N PRO A 36 27.79 -0.35 -14.50
CA PRO A 36 28.83 0.65 -14.79
C PRO A 36 28.42 1.70 -15.83
N PHE A 37 27.42 1.41 -16.66
CA PHE A 37 26.92 2.32 -17.70
C PHE A 37 25.67 3.09 -17.26
N LEU A 38 25.20 2.87 -16.05
CA LEU A 38 23.99 3.49 -15.57
C LEU A 38 24.25 4.97 -15.25
N ASP A 39 23.48 5.82 -15.88
CA ASP A 39 23.37 7.25 -15.59
C ASP A 39 21.92 7.62 -15.18
N ASP A 40 21.68 8.89 -14.92
CA ASP A 40 20.35 9.36 -14.50
C ASP A 40 19.28 9.10 -15.56
N LEU A 41 19.60 9.27 -16.84
CA LEU A 41 18.67 9.04 -17.93
C LEU A 41 18.23 7.58 -18.03
N LEU A 42 19.18 6.66 -17.93
CA LEU A 42 18.90 5.22 -17.95
C LEU A 42 18.18 4.77 -16.68
N ALA A 43 18.53 5.33 -15.52
CA ALA A 43 17.86 5.05 -14.27
C ALA A 43 16.39 5.51 -14.28
N ASP A 44 16.07 6.68 -14.86
CA ASP A 44 14.70 7.16 -15.04
C ASP A 44 13.91 6.26 -15.99
N ARG A 45 14.54 5.81 -17.08
CA ARG A 45 13.91 4.86 -18.00
C ARG A 45 13.66 3.50 -17.35
N LEU A 46 14.59 3.00 -16.54
CA LEU A 46 14.40 1.77 -15.77
C LEU A 46 13.24 1.93 -14.78
N ALA A 47 13.17 3.03 -14.05
CA ALA A 47 12.06 3.30 -13.16
C ALA A 47 10.71 3.31 -13.90
N THR A 48 10.68 3.80 -15.14
CA THR A 48 9.46 3.84 -15.96
C THR A 48 9.11 2.47 -16.55
N LYS A 49 10.09 1.76 -17.14
CA LYS A 49 9.84 0.55 -17.92
C LYS A 49 9.97 -0.76 -17.13
N ALA A 50 10.71 -0.73 -16.04
CA ALA A 50 10.93 -1.88 -15.16
C ALA A 50 10.88 -1.45 -13.68
N PRO A 51 9.74 -0.90 -13.20
CA PRO A 51 9.62 -0.32 -11.85
C PRO A 51 9.96 -1.32 -10.73
N TYR A 52 9.76 -2.61 -10.96
CA TYR A 52 10.12 -3.67 -10.01
C TYR A 52 11.63 -3.81 -9.76
N MET A 53 12.46 -3.23 -10.63
CA MET A 53 13.91 -3.21 -10.48
C MET A 53 14.44 -2.02 -9.67
N PHE A 54 13.57 -1.14 -9.20
CA PHE A 54 14.00 0.05 -8.45
C PHE A 54 14.92 -0.30 -7.27
N SER A 55 14.62 -1.39 -6.55
CA SER A 55 15.42 -1.85 -5.41
C SER A 55 16.81 -2.39 -5.82
N ASP A 56 16.97 -2.80 -7.07
CA ASP A 56 18.24 -3.31 -7.61
C ASP A 56 19.14 -2.18 -8.12
N LEU A 57 18.63 -0.94 -8.23
CA LEU A 57 19.44 0.21 -8.62
C LEU A 57 20.52 0.49 -7.58
N PRO A 58 21.71 0.97 -7.99
CA PRO A 58 22.70 1.52 -7.06
C PRO A 58 22.10 2.62 -6.20
N GLN A 59 22.52 2.70 -4.94
CA GLN A 59 21.92 3.59 -3.93
C GLN A 59 21.84 5.06 -4.38
N GLN A 60 22.82 5.53 -5.15
CA GLN A 60 22.85 6.89 -5.69
C GLN A 60 21.68 7.20 -6.64
N PHE A 61 21.09 6.18 -7.25
CA PHE A 61 19.94 6.30 -8.15
C PHE A 61 18.60 5.99 -7.46
N GLN A 62 18.62 5.49 -6.23
CA GLN A 62 17.40 5.26 -5.45
C GLN A 62 16.96 6.57 -4.79
N THR A 63 16.35 7.47 -5.54
CA THR A 63 15.83 8.75 -5.03
C THR A 63 14.31 8.74 -4.88
N PRO A 64 13.74 9.59 -4.00
CA PRO A 64 12.29 9.72 -3.86
C PRO A 64 11.59 10.08 -5.18
N GLU A 65 12.16 10.98 -5.98
CA GLU A 65 11.62 11.43 -7.27
C GLU A 65 11.52 10.25 -8.24
N ARG A 66 12.58 9.47 -8.35
CA ARG A 66 12.62 8.29 -9.22
C ARG A 66 11.69 7.18 -8.73
N LEU A 67 11.53 7.07 -7.41
CA LEU A 67 10.55 6.16 -6.83
C LEU A 67 9.12 6.55 -7.22
N ILE A 68 8.79 7.85 -7.25
CA ILE A 68 7.49 8.33 -7.73
C ILE A 68 7.29 7.92 -9.20
N ILE A 69 8.29 8.11 -10.05
CA ILE A 69 8.22 7.66 -11.45
C ILE A 69 7.91 6.16 -11.53
N ALA A 70 8.59 5.34 -10.73
CA ALA A 70 8.38 3.90 -10.70
C ALA A 70 6.96 3.52 -10.24
N ILE A 71 6.44 4.18 -9.20
CA ILE A 71 5.09 3.92 -8.67
C ILE A 71 4.02 4.32 -9.70
N GLU A 72 4.18 5.47 -10.34
CA GLU A 72 3.19 6.05 -11.26
C GLU A 72 3.26 5.45 -12.67
N SER A 73 4.32 4.71 -12.98
CA SER A 73 4.47 4.03 -14.26
C SER A 73 3.27 3.12 -14.58
N GLU A 74 2.84 3.10 -15.83
CA GLU A 74 1.80 2.19 -16.33
C GLU A 74 2.25 0.73 -16.25
N GLU A 75 3.55 0.48 -16.38
CA GLU A 75 4.17 -0.84 -16.26
C GLU A 75 4.16 -1.37 -14.80
N CYS A 76 3.87 -0.50 -13.83
CA CYS A 76 3.79 -0.89 -12.43
C CYS A 76 2.46 -1.59 -12.12
N THR A 77 2.30 -2.82 -12.62
CA THR A 77 1.11 -3.64 -12.38
C THR A 77 1.08 -4.25 -10.98
N ASN A 78 2.25 -4.39 -10.36
CA ASN A 78 2.38 -4.96 -9.02
C ASN A 78 3.37 -4.16 -8.17
N VAL A 79 2.86 -3.16 -7.48
CA VAL A 79 3.64 -2.31 -6.54
C VAL A 79 4.02 -3.08 -5.25
N PHE A 80 3.51 -4.30 -5.07
CA PHE A 80 3.73 -5.10 -3.86
C PHE A 80 5.22 -5.33 -3.59
N HIS A 81 5.96 -5.84 -4.57
CA HIS A 81 7.40 -6.08 -4.41
C HIS A 81 8.18 -4.78 -4.19
N LEU A 82 7.77 -3.70 -4.87
CA LEU A 82 8.35 -2.39 -4.66
C LEU A 82 8.12 -1.90 -3.21
N ALA A 83 6.93 -2.12 -2.67
CA ALA A 83 6.57 -1.68 -1.32
C ALA A 83 7.30 -2.42 -0.20
N GLU A 84 7.64 -3.69 -0.39
CA GLU A 84 8.34 -4.50 0.61
C GLU A 84 9.82 -4.12 0.75
N ASP A 85 10.47 -3.76 -0.36
CA ASP A 85 11.91 -3.53 -0.42
C ASP A 85 12.31 -2.06 -0.24
N ILE A 86 11.34 -1.14 -0.17
CA ILE A 86 11.63 0.29 -0.05
C ILE A 86 12.21 0.64 1.31
N LYS A 87 13.35 1.31 1.28
CA LYS A 87 13.96 1.88 2.46
C LYS A 87 13.09 2.99 3.04
N GLN A 88 12.86 2.98 4.34
CA GLN A 88 12.02 3.95 5.05
C GLN A 88 12.41 5.42 4.77
N GLN A 89 13.70 5.68 4.56
CA GLN A 89 14.21 7.03 4.24
C GLN A 89 13.71 7.59 2.90
N LEU A 90 13.26 6.73 1.97
CA LEU A 90 12.71 7.14 0.68
C LEU A 90 11.21 7.47 0.76
N LEU A 91 10.54 7.10 1.85
CA LEU A 91 9.11 7.33 2.04
C LEU A 91 8.81 8.75 2.50
N THR A 92 9.10 9.72 1.64
CA THR A 92 8.69 11.10 1.83
C THR A 92 7.16 11.25 1.72
N PRO A 93 6.55 12.37 2.20
CA PRO A 93 5.13 12.61 2.01
C PRO A 93 4.67 12.48 0.54
N GLU A 94 5.48 12.96 -0.40
CA GLU A 94 5.15 12.92 -1.83
C GLU A 94 5.17 11.49 -2.39
N VAL A 95 6.13 10.66 -1.97
CA VAL A 95 6.17 9.24 -2.31
C VAL A 95 4.95 8.52 -1.74
N CYS A 96 4.59 8.80 -0.49
CA CYS A 96 3.41 8.22 0.14
C CYS A 96 2.12 8.62 -0.61
N LYS A 97 2.01 9.89 -1.04
CA LYS A 97 0.91 10.36 -1.90
C LYS A 97 0.84 9.62 -3.23
N ALA A 98 1.99 9.30 -3.86
CA ALA A 98 2.03 8.51 -5.08
C ALA A 98 1.45 7.08 -4.86
N PHE A 99 1.79 6.41 -3.76
CA PHE A 99 1.17 5.12 -3.40
C PHE A 99 -0.35 5.23 -3.23
N ILE A 100 -0.83 6.32 -2.61
CA ILE A 100 -2.27 6.56 -2.43
C ILE A 100 -2.96 6.72 -3.79
N ARG A 101 -2.42 7.53 -4.70
CA ARG A 101 -2.98 7.72 -6.07
C ARG A 101 -3.02 6.43 -6.87
N LYS A 102 -1.95 5.63 -6.81
CA LYS A 102 -1.89 4.35 -7.55
C LYS A 102 -2.83 3.28 -6.98
N ASN A 103 -3.41 3.54 -5.80
CA ASN A 103 -4.42 2.65 -5.19
C ASN A 103 -3.91 1.24 -4.89
N SER A 104 -2.64 1.13 -4.65
CA SER A 104 -1.91 -0.12 -4.51
C SER A 104 -1.67 -0.47 -3.03
N ILE A 105 -0.99 -1.58 -2.80
CA ILE A 105 -0.52 -1.94 -1.46
C ILE A 105 0.45 -0.86 -1.00
N CYS A 106 0.09 -0.20 0.11
CA CYS A 106 0.94 0.81 0.71
C CYS A 106 2.02 0.13 1.57
N PRO A 107 3.29 0.55 1.47
CA PRO A 107 4.30 0.19 2.45
C PRO A 107 3.92 0.75 3.81
N LYS A 108 4.61 0.33 4.86
CA LYS A 108 4.42 0.95 6.18
C LYS A 108 4.92 2.39 6.14
N PHE A 109 4.00 3.35 6.16
CA PHE A 109 4.34 4.77 6.16
C PHE A 109 5.02 5.19 7.47
N PRO A 110 6.06 6.05 7.41
CA PRO A 110 6.70 6.60 8.61
C PRO A 110 5.74 7.48 9.42
N ASP A 111 5.93 7.53 10.74
CA ASP A 111 5.04 8.28 11.63
C ASP A 111 5.03 9.80 11.34
N ASN A 112 6.12 10.35 10.85
CA ASN A 112 6.27 11.76 10.51
C ASN A 112 5.51 12.18 9.22
N VAL A 113 5.09 11.22 8.41
CA VAL A 113 4.24 11.50 7.23
C VAL A 113 2.79 11.77 7.64
N TRP A 114 2.34 11.22 8.77
CA TRP A 114 0.99 11.37 9.25
C TRP A 114 0.72 12.78 9.80
N THR A 115 0.24 13.65 8.94
CA THR A 115 -0.30 14.98 9.25
C THR A 115 -1.78 15.03 8.89
N GLN A 116 -2.50 16.06 9.37
CA GLN A 116 -3.90 16.24 8.97
C GLN A 116 -4.02 16.42 7.46
N GLU A 117 -3.15 17.21 6.86
CA GLU A 117 -3.10 17.43 5.40
C GLU A 117 -2.94 16.09 4.63
N PHE A 118 -2.04 15.20 5.11
CA PHE A 118 -1.86 13.90 4.47
C PHE A 118 -3.09 12.99 4.61
N VAL A 119 -3.76 13.03 5.76
CA VAL A 119 -5.01 12.28 5.97
C VAL A 119 -6.11 12.80 5.06
N ASP A 120 -6.26 14.13 4.94
CA ASP A 120 -7.24 14.76 4.05
C ASP A 120 -6.95 14.37 2.59
N TYR A 121 -5.69 14.38 2.19
CA TYR A 121 -5.26 13.87 0.88
C TYR A 121 -5.63 12.40 0.67
N CYS A 122 -5.40 11.53 1.66
CA CYS A 122 -5.78 10.12 1.59
C CYS A 122 -7.30 9.93 1.46
N MET A 123 -8.09 10.76 2.14
CA MET A 123 -9.55 10.73 2.03
C MET A 123 -10.04 11.15 0.65
N GLU A 124 -9.39 12.11 0.03
CA GLU A 124 -9.76 12.64 -1.29
C GLU A 124 -9.35 11.69 -2.43
N HIS A 125 -8.15 11.10 -2.35
CA HIS A 125 -7.53 10.38 -3.47
C HIS A 125 -7.41 8.86 -3.25
N GLY A 126 -7.54 8.38 -2.01
CA GLY A 126 -7.31 6.99 -1.65
C GLY A 126 -8.56 6.13 -1.71
N THR A 127 -8.88 5.54 -2.87
CA THR A 127 -10.10 4.75 -3.06
C THR A 127 -10.11 3.39 -2.35
N SER A 128 -8.93 2.83 -1.99
CA SER A 128 -8.86 1.48 -1.39
C SER A 128 -8.90 1.44 0.14
N PHE A 129 -8.81 2.55 0.82
CA PHE A 129 -8.71 2.66 2.29
C PHE A 129 -7.64 1.76 2.95
N ARG A 130 -6.74 1.13 2.19
CA ARG A 130 -5.68 0.26 2.75
C ARG A 130 -4.75 1.00 3.69
N TRP A 131 -4.51 2.28 3.42
CA TRP A 131 -3.75 3.22 4.25
C TRP A 131 -4.38 3.41 5.63
N PHE A 132 -5.70 3.25 5.76
CA PHE A 132 -6.42 3.47 7.02
C PHE A 132 -5.92 2.55 8.15
N ARG A 133 -5.52 1.32 7.83
CA ARG A 133 -4.98 0.37 8.82
C ARG A 133 -3.71 0.85 9.49
N GLN A 134 -2.99 1.74 8.83
CA GLN A 134 -1.73 2.30 9.31
C GLN A 134 -1.91 3.67 9.97
N MET A 135 -3.07 4.31 9.77
CA MET A 135 -3.34 5.65 10.26
C MET A 135 -3.34 5.68 11.78
N PRO A 136 -2.52 6.54 12.41
CA PRO A 136 -2.52 6.69 13.86
C PRO A 136 -3.90 7.11 14.38
N GLN A 137 -4.32 6.57 15.51
CA GLN A 137 -5.65 6.80 16.09
C GLN A 137 -5.96 8.28 16.36
N ARG A 138 -4.92 9.12 16.57
CA ARG A 138 -5.09 10.57 16.77
C ARG A 138 -5.71 11.30 15.56
N PHE A 139 -5.59 10.73 14.36
CA PHE A 139 -6.19 11.27 13.13
C PHE A 139 -7.52 10.63 12.76
N GLN A 140 -7.96 9.62 13.51
CA GLN A 140 -9.27 9.02 13.28
C GLN A 140 -10.38 9.99 13.72
N THR A 141 -11.38 10.14 12.86
CA THR A 141 -12.60 10.91 13.09
C THR A 141 -13.82 10.02 12.82
N SER A 142 -14.99 10.44 13.26
CA SER A 142 -16.23 9.70 12.95
C SER A 142 -16.45 9.59 11.44
N ALA A 143 -16.12 10.65 10.67
CA ALA A 143 -16.32 10.68 9.23
C ALA A 143 -15.41 9.69 8.49
N ASN A 144 -14.07 9.74 8.74
CA ASN A 144 -13.14 8.86 8.05
C ASN A 144 -13.27 7.40 8.49
N THR A 145 -13.66 7.16 9.75
CA THR A 145 -13.94 5.82 10.28
C THR A 145 -15.19 5.23 9.63
N GLN A 146 -16.25 6.04 9.48
CA GLN A 146 -17.48 5.60 8.79
C GLN A 146 -17.19 5.26 7.33
N ALA A 147 -16.48 6.12 6.60
CA ALA A 147 -16.10 5.87 5.21
C ALA A 147 -15.28 4.58 5.04
N ALA A 148 -14.29 4.35 5.91
CA ALA A 148 -13.50 3.12 5.89
C ALA A 148 -14.36 1.87 6.18
N PHE A 149 -15.30 1.97 7.12
CA PHE A 149 -16.22 0.88 7.45
C PHE A 149 -17.18 0.56 6.31
N ASP A 150 -17.69 1.56 5.63
CA ASP A 150 -18.59 1.39 4.48
C ASP A 150 -17.87 0.75 3.30
N TYR A 151 -16.59 1.09 3.12
CA TYR A 151 -15.75 0.44 2.12
C TYR A 151 -15.51 -1.05 2.45
N CYS A 152 -15.12 -1.37 3.68
CA CYS A 152 -14.90 -2.74 4.12
C CYS A 152 -15.04 -2.89 5.62
N THR A 153 -15.98 -3.73 6.07
CA THR A 153 -16.26 -3.98 7.49
C THR A 153 -15.02 -4.41 8.29
N SER A 154 -14.07 -5.12 7.65
CA SER A 154 -12.85 -5.62 8.33
C SER A 154 -11.95 -4.51 8.89
N TYR A 155 -12.11 -3.27 8.42
CA TYR A 155 -11.34 -2.14 8.96
C TYR A 155 -11.71 -1.79 10.42
N VAL A 156 -12.83 -2.31 10.93
CA VAL A 156 -13.25 -2.11 12.31
C VAL A 156 -12.16 -2.48 13.33
N TYR A 157 -11.30 -3.44 13.04
CA TYR A 157 -10.16 -3.81 13.88
C TYR A 157 -9.11 -2.69 14.04
N SER A 158 -9.08 -1.75 13.11
CA SER A 158 -8.16 -0.61 13.13
C SER A 158 -8.76 0.63 13.80
N PHE A 159 -10.02 0.59 14.20
CA PHE A 159 -10.72 1.75 14.75
C PHE A 159 -10.40 1.98 16.22
N ALA A 160 -10.24 3.25 16.61
CA ALA A 160 -10.35 3.61 18.01
C ALA A 160 -11.79 3.33 18.48
N LYS A 161 -11.94 2.60 19.61
CA LYS A 161 -13.25 2.12 20.11
C LYS A 161 -14.30 3.22 20.22
N ARG A 162 -13.88 4.46 20.51
CA ARG A 162 -14.77 5.63 20.63
C ARG A 162 -15.51 6.00 19.32
N PHE A 163 -15.04 5.54 18.19
CA PHE A 163 -15.64 5.81 16.88
C PHE A 163 -16.53 4.67 16.37
N ILE A 164 -16.60 3.55 17.07
CA ILE A 164 -17.49 2.45 16.72
C ILE A 164 -18.90 2.83 17.12
N THR A 165 -19.77 3.01 16.14
CA THR A 165 -21.18 3.37 16.37
C THR A 165 -22.05 2.12 16.61
N PRO A 166 -23.25 2.27 17.21
CA PRO A 166 -24.20 1.17 17.35
C PRO A 166 -24.57 0.51 16.02
N GLN A 167 -24.63 1.28 14.93
CA GLN A 167 -24.92 0.74 13.60
C GLN A 167 -23.77 -0.10 13.06
N MET A 168 -22.50 0.34 13.23
CA MET A 168 -21.33 -0.46 12.90
C MET A 168 -21.31 -1.76 13.70
N ALA A 169 -21.58 -1.68 15.02
CA ALA A 169 -21.67 -2.83 15.89
C ALA A 169 -22.72 -3.84 15.41
N LYS A 170 -23.93 -3.37 15.09
CA LYS A 170 -25.01 -4.20 14.54
C LYS A 170 -24.61 -4.92 13.26
N ARG A 171 -23.89 -4.26 12.36
CA ARG A 171 -23.38 -4.88 11.11
C ARG A 171 -22.31 -5.93 11.42
N CYS A 172 -21.39 -5.65 12.34
CA CYS A 172 -20.35 -6.60 12.78
C CYS A 172 -20.93 -7.85 13.45
N TYR A 173 -21.98 -7.71 14.26
CA TYR A 173 -22.64 -8.86 14.89
C TYR A 173 -23.43 -9.72 13.92
N ARG A 174 -23.96 -9.13 12.86
CA ARG A 174 -24.58 -9.89 11.76
C ARG A 174 -23.52 -10.66 10.96
N ASP A 175 -22.35 -10.09 10.80
CA ASP A 175 -21.19 -10.74 10.23
C ASP A 175 -20.29 -11.23 11.37
N THR A 176 -20.49 -12.49 11.78
CA THR A 176 -19.84 -13.11 12.94
C THR A 176 -18.31 -13.03 12.90
N SER A 177 -17.72 -12.79 11.72
CA SER A 177 -16.28 -12.65 11.56
C SER A 177 -15.69 -11.41 12.26
N TYR A 178 -16.51 -10.41 12.61
CA TYR A 178 -16.03 -9.12 13.14
C TYR A 178 -16.56 -8.78 14.53
N LYS A 179 -17.31 -9.69 15.16
CA LYS A 179 -17.93 -9.45 16.47
C LYS A 179 -16.93 -9.07 17.57
N ASP A 180 -15.73 -9.68 17.53
CA ASP A 180 -14.70 -9.47 18.59
C ASP A 180 -14.05 -8.08 18.52
N ALA A 181 -14.18 -7.37 17.39
CA ALA A 181 -13.69 -5.99 17.24
C ALA A 181 -14.57 -4.96 17.94
N VAL A 182 -15.80 -5.34 18.30
CA VAL A 182 -16.82 -4.42 18.82
C VAL A 182 -16.83 -4.42 20.35
N PRO A 183 -16.97 -3.25 21.03
CA PRO A 183 -17.11 -3.19 22.46
C PRO A 183 -18.29 -4.01 22.98
N LYS A 184 -18.10 -4.79 24.05
CA LYS A 184 -19.15 -5.64 24.67
C LYS A 184 -20.43 -4.86 25.01
N LEU A 185 -20.31 -3.57 25.34
CA LEU A 185 -21.47 -2.72 25.62
C LEU A 185 -22.50 -2.73 24.46
N TYR A 186 -22.04 -2.71 23.24
CA TYR A 186 -22.94 -2.74 22.08
C TYR A 186 -23.56 -4.12 21.83
N LEU A 187 -22.92 -5.18 22.30
CA LEU A 187 -23.49 -6.53 22.23
C LEU A 187 -24.80 -6.63 23.04
N GLU A 188 -24.78 -6.11 24.26
CA GLU A 188 -25.95 -6.14 25.14
C GLU A 188 -27.13 -5.30 24.59
N GLU A 189 -26.79 -4.14 24.01
CA GLU A 189 -27.78 -3.30 23.34
C GLU A 189 -28.35 -3.98 22.09
N PHE A 190 -27.52 -4.63 21.31
CA PHE A 190 -27.93 -5.38 20.12
C PHE A 190 -28.81 -6.59 20.47
N LYS A 191 -28.49 -7.35 21.52
CA LYS A 191 -29.31 -8.45 22.04
C LYS A 191 -30.71 -7.97 22.43
N LYS A 192 -30.79 -6.82 23.12
CA LYS A 192 -32.09 -6.21 23.50
C LYS A 192 -32.92 -5.79 22.26
N GLN A 193 -32.28 -5.26 21.24
CA GLN A 193 -32.99 -4.76 20.05
C GLN A 193 -33.43 -5.87 19.09
N THR A 194 -32.70 -6.98 19.03
CA THR A 194 -32.97 -8.04 18.04
C THR A 194 -33.84 -9.15 18.58
N GLY A 195 -33.85 -9.37 19.89
CA GLY A 195 -34.57 -10.49 20.53
C GLY A 195 -34.17 -11.88 20.05
N LEU A 196 -33.03 -11.99 19.36
CA LEU A 196 -32.51 -13.26 18.84
C LEU A 196 -31.99 -14.15 19.97
N PRO A 197 -32.09 -15.50 19.87
CA PRO A 197 -31.53 -16.43 20.87
C PRO A 197 -30.02 -16.25 21.04
N GLU A 198 -29.48 -16.57 22.23
CA GLU A 198 -28.04 -16.42 22.54
C GLU A 198 -27.13 -17.20 21.62
N GLU A 199 -27.55 -18.34 21.12
CA GLU A 199 -26.85 -19.17 20.13
C GLU A 199 -26.49 -18.39 18.84
N PHE A 200 -27.28 -17.36 18.50
CA PHE A 200 -27.03 -16.51 17.32
C PHE A 200 -25.82 -15.58 17.51
N TYR A 201 -25.41 -15.34 18.76
CA TYR A 201 -24.29 -14.43 19.05
C TYR A 201 -22.94 -15.17 19.22
N GLY A 202 -22.93 -16.50 18.90
CA GLY A 202 -21.78 -17.37 18.99
C GLY A 202 -21.41 -17.65 20.45
N GLY A 203 -21.55 -18.87 20.91
CA GLY A 203 -21.02 -19.31 22.17
C GLY A 203 -19.54 -18.97 22.31
N GLU A 204 -19.09 -18.75 23.54
CA GLU A 204 -17.71 -18.54 23.91
C GLU A 204 -16.79 -19.47 23.11
N CYS A 205 -15.92 -18.90 22.27
CA CYS A 205 -14.70 -19.61 21.91
C CYS A 205 -13.90 -19.72 23.21
N SER A 206 -14.05 -20.84 23.89
CA SER A 206 -13.09 -21.28 24.90
C SER A 206 -11.72 -21.31 24.24
N LEU A 207 -10.82 -20.50 24.75
CA LEU A 207 -9.39 -20.45 24.49
C LEU A 207 -8.75 -21.83 24.63
#